data_197e3ee151bc6ce420ab9f02e21c3eae
#
_entry.id   197e3ee151bc6ce420ab9f02e21c3eae
#
_cell.length_a   1.000
_cell.length_b   1.000
_cell.length_c   1.000
_cell.angle_alpha   90.00
_cell.angle_beta   90.00
_cell.angle_gamma   90.00
#
_symmetry.space_group_name_H-M   'P 1'
#
loop_
_entity.id
_entity.type
_entity.pdbx_description
1 polymer ?
#
loop_
_entity_poly.entity_id
_entity_poly.type
_entity_poly.pdbx_seq_one_letter_code
_entity_poly.pdbx_strand_id
1 'polypeptide(L)'
;MCSFRKAIYYGGEVLDLEILEDKKLEDLRVIAKTLGIKSVTKYRKSELIELIAESVKDNVKKEEVPDIKDKENDVEIQDMDVEKLPEKVTEELEHMDNIDAAEGILEIHQDGYGFLRSDNYLSGENDVYVSPSQIRRFKLKTGDKVYGITRPAKSGEKYNALLYVKSVNGMNPETCLTRPDFDSLTPVYPHERIFLETVSTNLSTRMFDLIAPIGKGQRGMIVSPPKAGKTTLLKAVANAISENHPEIEIIVLLIDERPEEVTDMKRSVKGDVVYSTFDELPSHHTKVAEIVLERAKRLVEHGKDVVILLDSITRLARAYNLTIPATGRTLSGGLDPGALHKPKRFFGAARKLEEGGSLTILATALVETGSRMDDVIFEEFKGTGNMEIHLDRKLSEKRIFPALDINRSGTRREDLLLNQDELETIWSIRKALGNAPIQEVTEMLIDNLLQTKNNQEFIAKMKNKIWY
;
A
#
# COMPACT_ATOMS: atom_id res chain seq x y z
N MET A 1 20.78 -28.76 -31.84
CA MET A 1 21.10 -29.42 -30.55
C MET A 1 21.35 -28.32 -29.53
N CYS A 2 20.32 -27.92 -28.81
CA CYS A 2 20.43 -26.94 -27.71
C CYS A 2 20.73 -27.70 -26.42
N SER A 3 21.92 -27.45 -25.87
CA SER A 3 22.35 -27.92 -24.56
C SER A 3 21.54 -27.25 -23.48
N PHE A 4 20.72 -28.03 -22.74
CA PHE A 4 20.04 -27.56 -21.53
C PHE A 4 21.10 -27.30 -20.45
N ARG A 5 21.36 -26.02 -20.12
CA ARG A 5 22.11 -25.62 -18.92
C ARG A 5 21.25 -25.94 -17.70
N LYS A 6 21.71 -26.78 -16.81
CA LYS A 6 21.08 -27.08 -15.53
C LYS A 6 21.53 -26.01 -14.52
N ALA A 7 20.70 -25.01 -14.31
CA ALA A 7 20.87 -24.05 -13.21
C ALA A 7 20.11 -24.54 -11.98
N ILE A 8 20.74 -24.45 -10.82
CA ILE A 8 20.18 -24.87 -9.52
C ILE A 8 20.09 -23.61 -8.64
N TYR A 9 18.93 -23.33 -8.07
CA TYR A 9 18.69 -22.16 -7.22
C TYR A 9 18.89 -22.50 -5.74
N TYR A 10 19.67 -21.68 -5.02
CA TYR A 10 19.83 -21.75 -3.57
C TYR A 10 20.03 -20.33 -3.00
N GLY A 11 19.16 -19.90 -2.06
CA GLY A 11 19.30 -18.62 -1.37
C GLY A 11 19.25 -17.37 -2.26
N GLY A 12 18.56 -17.42 -3.41
CA GLY A 12 18.42 -16.29 -4.34
C GLY A 12 19.53 -16.15 -5.39
N GLU A 13 20.55 -17.02 -5.37
CA GLU A 13 21.61 -17.07 -6.41
C GLU A 13 21.55 -18.37 -7.19
N VAL A 14 21.87 -18.27 -8.51
CA VAL A 14 21.96 -19.41 -9.41
C VAL A 14 23.31 -20.11 -9.17
N LEU A 15 23.29 -21.32 -8.59
CA LEU A 15 24.47 -22.17 -8.44
C LEU A 15 24.69 -22.95 -9.73
N ASP A 16 25.62 -22.50 -10.57
CA ASP A 16 26.07 -23.21 -11.76
C ASP A 16 27.23 -24.14 -11.36
N LEU A 17 27.21 -25.40 -11.85
CA LEU A 17 28.26 -26.39 -11.56
C LEU A 17 29.65 -25.90 -11.97
N GLU A 18 29.73 -25.09 -13.03
CA GLU A 18 31.00 -24.48 -13.51
C GLU A 18 31.59 -23.51 -12.45
N ILE A 19 30.73 -22.83 -11.66
CA ILE A 19 31.16 -21.90 -10.58
C ILE A 19 31.74 -22.66 -9.39
N LEU A 20 31.30 -23.89 -9.12
CA LEU A 20 31.80 -24.71 -8.03
C LEU A 20 33.21 -25.29 -8.35
N GLU A 21 33.50 -25.54 -9.61
CA GLU A 21 34.81 -26.02 -10.05
C GLU A 21 35.93 -24.98 -9.85
N ASP A 22 35.60 -23.69 -9.95
CA ASP A 22 36.56 -22.58 -9.78
C ASP A 22 36.80 -22.20 -8.30
N LYS A 23 35.96 -22.67 -7.37
CA LYS A 23 36.11 -22.35 -5.94
C LYS A 23 37.25 -23.13 -5.27
N LYS A 24 37.86 -22.50 -4.26
CA LYS A 24 38.91 -23.15 -3.41
C LYS A 24 38.29 -24.24 -2.54
N LEU A 25 39.09 -25.26 -2.21
CA LEU A 25 38.65 -26.38 -1.39
C LEU A 25 38.08 -25.94 -0.01
N GLU A 26 38.58 -24.87 0.56
CA GLU A 26 38.09 -24.30 1.82
C GLU A 26 36.69 -23.75 1.69
N ASP A 27 36.38 -23.04 0.60
CA ASP A 27 35.06 -22.46 0.32
C ASP A 27 34.01 -23.56 0.07
N LEU A 28 34.40 -24.62 -0.66
CA LEU A 28 33.56 -25.80 -0.88
C LEU A 28 33.23 -26.56 0.40
N ARG A 29 34.15 -26.61 1.36
CA ARG A 29 33.92 -27.18 2.70
C ARG A 29 32.93 -26.36 3.52
N VAL A 30 32.94 -25.04 3.40
CA VAL A 30 31.97 -24.15 4.05
C VAL A 30 30.58 -24.38 3.44
N ILE A 31 30.46 -24.40 2.11
CA ILE A 31 29.19 -24.66 1.40
C ILE A 31 28.64 -26.06 1.76
N ALA A 32 29.47 -27.09 1.76
CA ALA A 32 29.04 -28.44 2.12
C ALA A 32 28.57 -28.53 3.58
N LYS A 33 29.19 -27.78 4.48
CA LYS A 33 28.80 -27.73 5.90
C LYS A 33 27.47 -27.01 6.11
N THR A 34 27.19 -25.93 5.36
CA THR A 34 25.88 -25.23 5.38
C THR A 34 24.75 -26.09 4.78
N LEU A 35 25.06 -27.01 3.87
CA LEU A 35 24.13 -28.00 3.32
C LEU A 35 23.93 -29.24 4.21
N GLY A 36 24.54 -29.26 5.42
CA GLY A 36 24.39 -30.34 6.39
C GLY A 36 25.22 -31.61 6.11
N ILE A 37 26.18 -31.56 5.17
CA ILE A 37 27.06 -32.69 4.85
C ILE A 37 28.04 -32.94 6.01
N LYS A 38 28.00 -34.13 6.62
CA LYS A 38 28.86 -34.50 7.74
C LYS A 38 30.26 -34.88 7.25
N SER A 39 31.28 -34.63 8.06
CA SER A 39 32.68 -35.05 7.83
C SER A 39 33.35 -34.48 6.57
N VAL A 40 33.04 -33.24 6.20
CA VAL A 40 33.53 -32.49 5.02
C VAL A 40 35.05 -32.46 4.83
N THR A 41 35.83 -32.69 5.90
CA THR A 41 37.31 -32.70 5.87
C THR A 41 37.92 -33.97 5.27
N LYS A 42 37.12 -35.04 5.09
CA LYS A 42 37.59 -36.32 4.57
C LYS A 42 37.52 -36.42 3.03
N TYR A 43 36.79 -35.50 2.38
CA TYR A 43 36.51 -35.56 0.94
C TYR A 43 37.49 -34.70 0.14
N ARG A 44 37.83 -35.18 -1.10
CA ARG A 44 38.57 -34.41 -2.07
C ARG A 44 37.67 -33.40 -2.79
N LYS A 45 38.26 -32.44 -3.52
CA LYS A 45 37.54 -31.34 -4.17
C LYS A 45 36.41 -31.85 -5.12
N SER A 46 36.68 -32.86 -5.96
CA SER A 46 35.70 -33.45 -6.86
C SER A 46 34.55 -34.17 -6.13
N GLU A 47 34.85 -34.90 -5.08
CA GLU A 47 33.85 -35.60 -4.26
C GLU A 47 32.95 -34.62 -3.49
N LEU A 48 33.49 -33.48 -3.05
CA LEU A 48 32.70 -32.43 -2.41
C LEU A 48 31.74 -31.73 -3.39
N ILE A 49 32.16 -31.51 -4.63
CA ILE A 49 31.31 -30.91 -5.67
C ILE A 49 30.15 -31.88 -6.02
N GLU A 50 30.41 -33.19 -6.14
CA GLU A 50 29.35 -34.18 -6.39
C GLU A 50 28.36 -34.26 -5.22
N LEU A 51 28.83 -34.30 -3.97
CA LEU A 51 27.98 -34.33 -2.77
C LEU A 51 27.15 -33.07 -2.61
N ILE A 52 27.69 -31.91 -2.92
CA ILE A 52 26.95 -30.64 -2.94
C ILE A 52 25.87 -30.70 -4.02
N ALA A 53 26.19 -31.16 -5.21
CA ALA A 53 25.23 -31.29 -6.33
C ALA A 53 24.11 -32.30 -6.03
N GLU A 54 24.41 -33.41 -5.35
CA GLU A 54 23.45 -34.41 -4.92
C GLU A 54 22.51 -33.92 -3.80
N SER A 55 23.07 -33.28 -2.77
CA SER A 55 22.32 -32.67 -1.67
C SER A 55 21.32 -31.60 -2.14
N VAL A 56 21.69 -30.83 -3.15
CA VAL A 56 20.81 -29.81 -3.75
C VAL A 56 19.71 -30.47 -4.61
N LYS A 57 19.97 -31.58 -5.28
CA LYS A 57 18.96 -32.34 -6.02
C LYS A 57 17.92 -33.01 -5.12
N ASP A 58 18.31 -33.46 -3.95
CA ASP A 58 17.40 -34.09 -2.98
C ASP A 58 16.48 -33.09 -2.31
N ASN A 59 16.92 -31.84 -2.14
CA ASN A 59 16.10 -30.75 -1.64
C ASN A 59 15.09 -30.23 -2.70
N VAL A 60 15.42 -30.31 -3.99
CA VAL A 60 14.50 -29.91 -5.10
C VAL A 60 13.40 -30.95 -5.36
N LYS A 61 13.60 -32.23 -5.03
CA LYS A 61 12.57 -33.27 -5.15
C LYS A 61 11.46 -33.22 -4.09
N LYS A 62 11.58 -32.34 -3.10
CA LYS A 62 10.55 -32.14 -2.05
C LYS A 62 9.57 -30.99 -2.35
N GLU A 63 9.72 -30.30 -3.49
CA GLU A 63 8.82 -29.22 -3.91
C GLU A 63 8.24 -29.49 -5.31
N GLU A 64 7.35 -30.45 -5.43
CA GLU A 64 6.40 -30.55 -6.56
C GLU A 64 5.02 -30.10 -6.07
N VAL A 65 4.54 -29.01 -6.67
CA VAL A 65 3.25 -28.35 -6.41
C VAL A 65 2.12 -29.17 -7.04
N PRO A 66 1.04 -29.51 -6.33
CA PRO A 66 -0.18 -30.05 -6.94
C PRO A 66 -1.16 -28.94 -7.35
N ASP A 67 -1.79 -29.18 -8.51
CA ASP A 67 -2.88 -28.40 -9.12
C ASP A 67 -4.03 -28.06 -8.15
N ILE A 68 -4.42 -26.77 -8.16
CA ILE A 68 -5.56 -26.26 -7.40
C ILE A 68 -6.84 -26.50 -8.20
N LYS A 69 -7.74 -27.33 -7.66
CA LYS A 69 -9.18 -27.33 -7.97
C LYS A 69 -9.95 -26.89 -6.74
N ASP A 70 -10.81 -25.88 -6.99
CA ASP A 70 -11.72 -25.28 -6.02
C ASP A 70 -12.45 -26.27 -5.12
N LYS A 71 -12.39 -26.06 -3.81
CA LYS A 71 -13.46 -26.36 -2.85
C LYS A 71 -13.33 -25.48 -1.62
N GLU A 72 -14.41 -24.75 -1.34
CA GLU A 72 -14.69 -24.15 -0.04
C GLU A 72 -14.64 -25.19 1.08
N ASN A 73 -14.15 -24.75 2.22
CA ASN A 73 -14.46 -25.16 3.59
C ASN A 73 -13.30 -25.67 4.43
N ASP A 74 -13.30 -25.14 5.65
CA ASP A 74 -12.71 -25.70 6.88
C ASP A 74 -11.18 -25.89 6.84
N VAL A 75 -10.46 -24.87 7.33
CA VAL A 75 -9.05 -24.99 7.69
C VAL A 75 -8.95 -25.88 8.93
N GLU A 76 -8.82 -27.18 8.71
CA GLU A 76 -8.33 -28.09 9.74
C GLU A 76 -6.86 -27.76 10.08
N ILE A 77 -6.59 -27.63 11.37
CA ILE A 77 -5.29 -27.40 11.98
C ILE A 77 -4.43 -28.66 11.84
N GLN A 78 -3.76 -28.87 10.67
CA GLN A 78 -2.91 -30.07 10.48
C GLN A 78 -1.47 -29.80 10.06
N ASP A 79 -0.99 -28.54 9.92
CA ASP A 79 0.42 -28.28 9.62
C ASP A 79 1.02 -27.21 10.56
N MET A 80 1.05 -27.51 11.87
CA MET A 80 1.93 -26.79 12.78
C MET A 80 3.25 -27.53 12.90
N ASP A 81 4.29 -27.03 12.23
CA ASP A 81 5.68 -27.41 12.48
C ASP A 81 6.09 -26.99 13.91
N VAL A 82 5.75 -27.81 14.89
CA VAL A 82 6.06 -27.62 16.31
C VAL A 82 7.57 -27.73 16.57
N GLU A 83 8.31 -28.32 15.67
CA GLU A 83 9.78 -28.58 15.82
C GLU A 83 10.67 -27.33 15.77
N LYS A 84 10.13 -26.12 15.46
CA LYS A 84 10.92 -24.87 15.37
C LYS A 84 10.63 -23.86 16.48
N LEU A 85 9.85 -24.23 17.47
CA LEU A 85 9.49 -23.33 18.58
C LEU A 85 10.57 -23.38 19.70
N PRO A 86 10.85 -22.27 20.42
CA PRO A 86 11.71 -22.30 21.59
C PRO A 86 11.17 -23.26 22.65
N GLU A 87 12.02 -24.07 23.31
CA GLU A 87 11.66 -25.12 24.29
C GLU A 87 10.65 -24.65 25.34
N LYS A 88 10.79 -23.42 25.86
CA LYS A 88 9.83 -22.85 26.82
C LYS A 88 8.44 -22.62 26.27
N VAL A 89 8.31 -22.36 24.97
CA VAL A 89 7.01 -22.17 24.30
C VAL A 89 6.40 -23.52 24.04
N THR A 90 7.20 -24.52 23.69
CA THR A 90 6.76 -25.90 23.49
C THR A 90 6.23 -26.52 24.79
N GLU A 91 6.91 -26.31 25.92
CA GLU A 91 6.46 -26.75 27.25
C GLU A 91 5.15 -26.06 27.68
N GLU A 92 4.98 -24.74 27.41
CA GLU A 92 3.74 -24.04 27.70
C GLU A 92 2.59 -24.48 26.77
N LEU A 93 2.89 -24.87 25.53
CA LEU A 93 1.92 -25.35 24.53
C LEU A 93 1.43 -26.79 24.82
N GLU A 94 2.31 -27.68 25.32
CA GLU A 94 1.95 -29.07 25.69
C GLU A 94 0.95 -29.16 26.84
N HIS A 95 0.81 -28.08 27.63
CA HIS A 95 -0.10 -28.01 28.79
C HIS A 95 -1.39 -27.19 28.51
N MET A 96 -1.64 -26.76 27.26
CA MET A 96 -2.82 -25.96 26.93
C MET A 96 -3.79 -26.70 26.00
N ASP A 97 -5.02 -26.84 26.43
CA ASP A 97 -6.10 -27.53 25.71
C ASP A 97 -6.70 -26.73 24.53
N ASN A 98 -6.35 -25.45 24.36
CA ASN A 98 -6.80 -24.59 23.26
C ASN A 98 -5.73 -23.59 22.85
N ILE A 99 -5.06 -23.85 21.72
CA ILE A 99 -4.07 -22.99 21.11
C ILE A 99 -4.68 -22.39 19.85
N ASP A 100 -4.92 -21.07 19.88
CA ASP A 100 -5.44 -20.34 18.73
C ASP A 100 -4.32 -19.49 18.09
N ALA A 101 -4.37 -19.31 16.78
CA ALA A 101 -3.57 -18.33 16.08
C ALA A 101 -4.38 -17.05 15.90
N ALA A 102 -3.73 -15.90 16.05
CA ALA A 102 -4.34 -14.61 15.79
C ALA A 102 -3.46 -13.72 14.93
N GLU A 103 -4.10 -12.91 14.12
CA GLU A 103 -3.49 -11.87 13.31
C GLU A 103 -4.19 -10.54 13.59
N GLY A 104 -3.42 -9.46 13.69
CA GLY A 104 -4.00 -8.13 13.88
C GLY A 104 -2.98 -7.02 13.75
N ILE A 105 -3.49 -5.78 13.67
CA ILE A 105 -2.65 -4.58 13.64
C ILE A 105 -2.34 -4.15 15.08
N LEU A 106 -1.06 -4.05 15.39
CA LEU A 106 -0.59 -3.67 16.73
C LEU A 106 -0.87 -2.18 17.00
N GLU A 107 -1.55 -1.91 18.08
CA GLU A 107 -1.65 -0.60 18.72
C GLU A 107 -0.95 -0.65 20.09
N ILE A 108 0.09 0.19 20.28
CA ILE A 108 0.84 0.26 21.52
C ILE A 108 0.31 1.42 22.37
N HIS A 109 0.01 1.11 23.65
CA HIS A 109 -0.38 2.10 24.63
C HIS A 109 0.82 2.80 25.28
N GLN A 110 0.58 3.96 25.90
CA GLN A 110 1.64 4.74 26.57
C GLN A 110 2.37 3.97 27.66
N ASP A 111 1.69 3.03 28.31
CA ASP A 111 2.27 2.16 29.35
C ASP A 111 3.18 1.04 28.80
N GLY A 112 3.36 0.98 27.47
CA GLY A 112 4.29 0.08 26.77
C GLY A 112 3.73 -1.31 26.47
N TYR A 113 2.50 -1.66 26.82
CA TYR A 113 1.78 -2.84 26.33
C TYR A 113 1.00 -2.50 25.06
N GLY A 114 0.51 -3.49 24.34
CA GLY A 114 -0.26 -3.28 23.13
C GLY A 114 -1.43 -4.25 22.96
N PHE A 115 -2.23 -4.01 21.92
CA PHE A 115 -3.26 -4.91 21.46
C PHE A 115 -3.15 -5.13 19.95
N LEU A 116 -3.37 -6.36 19.51
CA LEU A 116 -3.63 -6.65 18.10
C LEU A 116 -5.09 -6.35 17.82
N ARG A 117 -5.35 -5.39 16.96
CA ARG A 117 -6.68 -5.00 16.52
C ARG A 117 -7.10 -5.90 15.35
N SER A 118 -8.15 -6.66 15.52
CA SER A 118 -8.66 -7.60 14.52
C SER A 118 -9.55 -6.91 13.51
N ASP A 119 -10.44 -6.02 13.95
CA ASP A 119 -11.45 -5.40 13.10
C ASP A 119 -11.18 -3.91 12.86
N ASN A 120 -11.10 -3.54 11.60
CA ASN A 120 -11.08 -2.14 11.15
C ASN A 120 -10.11 -1.24 11.93
N TYR A 121 -9.03 -1.83 12.47
CA TYR A 121 -7.98 -1.17 13.25
C TYR A 121 -8.47 -0.48 14.54
N LEU A 122 -9.70 -0.71 14.96
CA LEU A 122 -10.29 -0.19 16.19
C LEU A 122 -10.35 -1.24 17.29
N SER A 123 -10.60 -0.76 18.51
CA SER A 123 -10.76 -1.64 19.67
C SER A 123 -12.00 -2.52 19.52
N GLY A 124 -11.83 -3.83 19.69
CA GLY A 124 -12.88 -4.84 19.56
C GLY A 124 -12.84 -5.88 20.68
N GLU A 125 -13.82 -6.78 20.67
CA GLU A 125 -13.90 -7.87 21.64
C GLU A 125 -12.87 -8.96 21.40
N ASN A 126 -12.45 -9.13 20.14
CA ASN A 126 -11.47 -10.13 19.69
C ASN A 126 -10.02 -9.62 19.72
N ASP A 127 -9.76 -8.50 20.38
CA ASP A 127 -8.41 -7.97 20.51
C ASP A 127 -7.51 -8.91 21.31
N VAL A 128 -6.23 -8.99 20.93
CA VAL A 128 -5.25 -9.83 21.60
C VAL A 128 -4.22 -8.95 22.30
N TYR A 129 -4.03 -9.20 23.58
CA TYR A 129 -3.04 -8.48 24.39
C TYR A 129 -1.61 -8.86 24.00
N VAL A 130 -0.74 -7.86 23.86
CA VAL A 130 0.69 -8.01 23.57
C VAL A 130 1.52 -7.43 24.71
N SER A 131 2.39 -8.26 25.29
CA SER A 131 3.20 -7.87 26.44
C SER A 131 4.32 -6.88 26.07
N PRO A 132 4.73 -5.99 27.02
CA PRO A 132 5.87 -5.09 26.79
C PRO A 132 7.19 -5.82 26.48
N SER A 133 7.34 -7.06 26.95
CA SER A 133 8.53 -7.88 26.69
C SER A 133 8.64 -8.27 25.22
N GLN A 134 7.53 -8.68 24.58
CA GLN A 134 7.49 -9.01 23.15
C GLN A 134 7.70 -7.77 22.29
N ILE A 135 7.05 -6.66 22.65
CA ILE A 135 7.20 -5.38 21.93
C ILE A 135 8.68 -4.95 21.93
N ARG A 136 9.36 -5.02 23.07
CA ARG A 136 10.77 -4.67 23.17
C ARG A 136 11.67 -5.67 22.45
N ARG A 137 11.40 -6.98 22.59
CA ARG A 137 12.21 -8.05 21.98
C ARG A 137 12.33 -7.90 20.47
N PHE A 138 11.23 -7.63 19.79
CA PHE A 138 11.17 -7.53 18.32
C PHE A 138 11.12 -6.08 17.81
N LYS A 139 11.30 -5.07 18.69
CA LYS A 139 11.15 -3.63 18.35
C LYS A 139 9.86 -3.35 17.57
N LEU A 140 8.76 -3.96 18.02
CA LEU A 140 7.46 -3.77 17.39
C LEU A 140 7.01 -2.32 17.57
N LYS A 141 6.30 -1.81 16.57
CA LYS A 141 5.74 -0.45 16.55
C LYS A 141 4.25 -0.50 16.25
N THR A 142 3.53 0.55 16.66
CA THR A 142 2.12 0.72 16.22
C THR A 142 2.04 0.68 14.70
N GLY A 143 1.06 -0.07 14.17
CA GLY A 143 0.87 -0.30 12.74
C GLY A 143 1.52 -1.58 12.21
N ASP A 144 2.34 -2.29 12.99
CA ASP A 144 2.82 -3.62 12.59
C ASP A 144 1.66 -4.62 12.54
N LYS A 145 1.55 -5.38 11.45
CA LYS A 145 0.64 -6.52 11.35
C LYS A 145 1.35 -7.74 11.92
N VAL A 146 0.88 -8.21 13.07
CA VAL A 146 1.52 -9.32 13.80
C VAL A 146 0.64 -10.55 13.69
N TYR A 147 1.24 -11.66 13.29
CA TYR A 147 0.63 -12.99 13.32
C TYR A 147 1.37 -13.86 14.32
N GLY A 148 0.62 -14.58 15.16
CA GLY A 148 1.25 -15.40 16.18
C GLY A 148 0.28 -16.32 16.92
N ILE A 149 0.84 -17.07 17.88
CA ILE A 149 0.11 -18.01 18.73
C ILE A 149 -0.38 -17.26 19.97
N THR A 150 -1.63 -17.52 20.35
CA THR A 150 -2.26 -16.90 21.51
C THR A 150 -2.63 -17.97 22.55
N ARG A 151 -2.73 -17.54 23.79
CA ARG A 151 -3.36 -18.31 24.87
C ARG A 151 -4.71 -17.70 25.24
N PRO A 152 -5.66 -18.49 25.69
CA PRO A 152 -6.92 -17.97 26.21
C PRO A 152 -6.72 -17.06 27.42
N ALA A 153 -7.68 -16.17 27.64
CA ALA A 153 -7.71 -15.28 28.79
C ALA A 153 -7.77 -16.10 30.10
N LYS A 154 -6.91 -15.79 31.06
CA LYS A 154 -6.93 -16.38 32.40
C LYS A 154 -8.06 -15.75 33.24
N SER A 155 -8.39 -16.39 34.38
CA SER A 155 -9.37 -15.83 35.31
C SER A 155 -8.96 -14.40 35.71
N GLY A 156 -9.84 -13.43 35.41
CA GLY A 156 -9.62 -12.01 35.64
C GLY A 156 -9.02 -11.23 34.45
N GLU A 157 -8.61 -11.90 33.38
CA GLU A 157 -8.21 -11.25 32.12
C GLU A 157 -9.42 -11.15 31.17
N LYS A 158 -9.49 -10.05 30.43
CA LYS A 158 -10.56 -9.80 29.45
C LYS A 158 -10.24 -10.33 28.07
N TYR A 159 -8.95 -10.32 27.68
CA TYR A 159 -8.48 -10.61 26.34
C TYR A 159 -7.53 -11.81 26.31
N ASN A 160 -7.54 -12.53 25.19
CA ASN A 160 -6.49 -13.50 24.88
C ASN A 160 -5.13 -12.81 24.84
N ALA A 161 -4.06 -13.53 25.12
CA ALA A 161 -2.73 -12.94 25.13
C ALA A 161 -1.80 -13.60 24.10
N LEU A 162 -1.05 -12.80 23.37
CA LEU A 162 -0.04 -13.27 22.43
C LEU A 162 1.09 -13.99 23.19
N LEU A 163 1.33 -15.23 22.84
CA LEU A 163 2.37 -16.09 23.44
C LEU A 163 3.63 -16.05 22.61
N TYR A 164 3.49 -16.21 21.30
CA TYR A 164 4.60 -16.30 20.37
C TYR A 164 4.31 -15.52 19.07
N VAL A 165 5.28 -14.74 18.61
CA VAL A 165 5.22 -14.01 17.33
C VAL A 165 5.78 -14.88 16.22
N LYS A 166 4.96 -15.28 15.25
CA LYS A 166 5.37 -16.06 14.07
C LYS A 166 5.88 -15.19 12.95
N SER A 167 5.15 -14.12 12.64
CA SER A 167 5.55 -13.17 11.61
C SER A 167 5.12 -11.75 11.93
N VAL A 168 5.84 -10.78 11.37
CA VAL A 168 5.51 -9.35 11.41
C VAL A 168 5.51 -8.81 9.99
N ASN A 169 4.39 -8.24 9.56
CA ASN A 169 4.17 -7.77 8.19
C ASN A 169 4.42 -8.85 7.11
N GLY A 170 4.15 -10.13 7.44
CA GLY A 170 4.39 -11.28 6.56
C GLY A 170 5.86 -11.75 6.51
N MET A 171 6.76 -11.15 7.30
CA MET A 171 8.18 -11.49 7.33
C MET A 171 8.61 -12.03 8.69
N ASN A 172 9.84 -12.59 8.76
CA ASN A 172 10.44 -13.03 10.02
C ASN A 172 10.51 -11.86 11.03
N PRO A 173 10.06 -12.04 12.28
CA PRO A 173 10.08 -10.98 13.30
C PRO A 173 11.45 -10.32 13.52
N GLU A 174 12.55 -11.03 13.25
CA GLU A 174 13.91 -10.51 13.37
C GLU A 174 14.23 -9.38 12.38
N THR A 175 13.56 -9.32 11.24
CA THR A 175 13.72 -8.23 10.25
C THR A 175 13.34 -6.86 10.82
N CYS A 176 12.45 -6.83 11.82
CA CYS A 176 12.08 -5.59 12.50
C CYS A 176 13.22 -4.97 13.31
N LEU A 177 14.23 -5.76 13.71
CA LEU A 177 15.36 -5.27 14.52
C LEU A 177 16.28 -4.33 13.73
N THR A 178 16.38 -4.54 12.42
CA THR A 178 17.28 -3.83 11.50
C THR A 178 16.58 -2.82 10.61
N ARG A 179 15.23 -2.77 10.63
CA ARG A 179 14.49 -1.83 9.79
C ARG A 179 14.78 -0.38 10.18
N PRO A 180 14.97 0.52 9.20
CA PRO A 180 15.16 1.94 9.46
C PRO A 180 13.84 2.58 9.93
N ASP A 181 13.93 3.71 10.62
CA ASP A 181 12.76 4.52 10.93
C ASP A 181 12.32 5.33 9.71
N PHE A 182 11.01 5.37 9.43
CA PHE A 182 10.44 6.09 8.29
C PHE A 182 10.89 7.55 8.21
N ASP A 183 10.98 8.24 9.34
CA ASP A 183 11.33 9.65 9.39
C ASP A 183 12.84 9.90 9.14
N SER A 184 13.68 8.85 9.20
CA SER A 184 15.13 8.92 8.91
C SER A 184 15.47 8.65 7.44
N LEU A 185 14.52 8.17 6.64
CA LEU A 185 14.73 7.84 5.23
C LEU A 185 14.75 9.09 4.35
N THR A 186 15.55 9.07 3.28
CA THR A 186 15.79 10.21 2.38
C THR A 186 14.67 10.36 1.34
N PRO A 187 13.88 11.46 1.37
CA PRO A 187 12.82 11.66 0.38
C PRO A 187 13.37 12.17 -0.95
N VAL A 188 12.89 11.57 -2.06
CA VAL A 188 13.20 11.99 -3.43
C VAL A 188 11.93 12.30 -4.22
N TYR A 189 12.07 12.96 -5.38
CA TYR A 189 10.93 13.19 -6.26
C TYR A 189 10.38 11.87 -6.82
N PRO A 190 9.05 11.72 -6.95
CA PRO A 190 8.44 10.61 -7.67
C PRO A 190 8.97 10.56 -9.11
N HIS A 191 9.60 9.44 -9.50
CA HIS A 191 10.16 9.21 -10.83
C HIS A 191 9.78 7.85 -11.41
N GLU A 192 9.18 6.98 -10.59
CA GLU A 192 8.60 5.71 -11.01
C GLU A 192 7.09 5.88 -11.15
N ARG A 193 6.58 5.76 -12.38
CA ARG A 193 5.16 5.95 -12.69
C ARG A 193 4.33 4.76 -12.22
N ILE A 194 3.17 5.05 -11.65
CA ILE A 194 2.09 4.07 -11.40
C ILE A 194 1.12 4.17 -12.57
N PHE A 195 1.13 3.18 -13.46
CA PHE A 195 0.25 3.14 -14.62
C PHE A 195 -1.17 2.75 -14.23
N LEU A 196 -2.15 3.54 -14.68
CA LEU A 196 -3.57 3.31 -14.44
C LEU A 196 -4.32 2.81 -15.68
N GLU A 197 -3.70 2.87 -16.86
CA GLU A 197 -4.32 2.36 -18.08
C GLU A 197 -4.50 0.85 -17.99
N THR A 198 -5.73 0.37 -18.18
CA THR A 198 -6.10 -1.05 -18.21
C THR A 198 -6.77 -1.37 -19.56
N VAL A 199 -8.07 -1.55 -19.59
CA VAL A 199 -8.82 -1.81 -20.82
C VAL A 199 -9.12 -0.51 -21.58
N SER A 200 -9.23 -0.59 -22.91
CA SER A 200 -9.46 0.55 -23.81
C SER A 200 -10.74 1.35 -23.47
N THR A 201 -11.74 0.70 -22.89
CA THR A 201 -13.03 1.29 -22.53
C THR A 201 -12.99 2.07 -21.20
N ASN A 202 -11.97 1.89 -20.37
CA ASN A 202 -11.84 2.64 -19.12
C ASN A 202 -11.20 4.01 -19.36
N LEU A 203 -12.01 4.93 -19.88
CA LEU A 203 -11.55 6.28 -20.22
C LEU A 203 -11.06 7.07 -19.01
N SER A 204 -11.60 6.78 -17.81
CA SER A 204 -11.22 7.50 -16.59
C SER A 204 -9.75 7.30 -16.23
N THR A 205 -9.28 6.05 -16.24
CA THR A 205 -7.89 5.72 -15.94
C THR A 205 -6.94 6.14 -17.06
N ARG A 206 -7.38 6.02 -18.34
CA ARG A 206 -6.62 6.48 -19.50
C ARG A 206 -6.39 7.99 -19.49
N MET A 207 -7.43 8.77 -19.24
CA MET A 207 -7.33 10.23 -19.11
C MET A 207 -6.48 10.64 -17.91
N PHE A 208 -6.65 9.95 -16.78
CA PHE A 208 -5.88 10.21 -15.58
C PHE A 208 -4.38 10.08 -15.84
N ASP A 209 -3.96 8.97 -16.46
CA ASP A 209 -2.57 8.70 -16.79
C ASP A 209 -1.92 9.78 -17.67
N LEU A 210 -2.69 10.36 -18.59
CA LEU A 210 -2.18 11.37 -19.53
C LEU A 210 -2.15 12.77 -18.89
N ILE A 211 -3.17 13.13 -18.09
CA ILE A 211 -3.39 14.49 -17.63
C ILE A 211 -2.68 14.76 -16.30
N ALA A 212 -2.70 13.80 -15.39
CA ALA A 212 -2.10 13.93 -14.08
C ALA A 212 -1.43 12.61 -13.66
N PRO A 213 -0.32 12.23 -14.29
CA PRO A 213 0.36 10.98 -14.02
C PRO A 213 0.74 10.87 -12.54
N ILE A 214 0.62 9.67 -11.98
CA ILE A 214 0.95 9.36 -10.59
C ILE A 214 2.31 8.69 -10.55
N GLY A 215 3.19 9.18 -9.68
CA GLY A 215 4.44 8.49 -9.36
C GLY A 215 4.40 7.86 -7.98
N LYS A 216 5.19 6.80 -7.75
CA LYS A 216 5.41 6.22 -6.43
C LYS A 216 5.93 7.31 -5.48
N GLY A 217 5.19 7.59 -4.40
CA GLY A 217 5.47 8.70 -3.49
C GLY A 217 4.69 9.99 -3.75
N GLN A 218 3.72 9.99 -4.65
CA GLN A 218 2.90 11.13 -5.01
C GLN A 218 2.01 11.60 -3.86
N ARG A 219 1.88 12.93 -3.68
CA ARG A 219 0.87 13.58 -2.85
C ARG A 219 -0.20 14.16 -3.75
N GLY A 220 -1.22 13.37 -4.07
CA GLY A 220 -2.25 13.74 -5.02
C GLY A 220 -3.57 14.14 -4.36
N MET A 221 -4.21 15.19 -4.89
CA MET A 221 -5.57 15.55 -4.53
C MET A 221 -6.54 15.30 -5.68
N ILE A 222 -7.65 14.64 -5.37
CA ILE A 222 -8.82 14.50 -6.26
C ILE A 222 -9.85 15.52 -5.78
N VAL A 223 -9.88 16.67 -6.42
CA VAL A 223 -10.75 17.80 -6.08
C VAL A 223 -12.11 17.58 -6.72
N SER A 224 -13.14 17.45 -5.90
CA SER A 224 -14.46 17.05 -6.39
C SER A 224 -15.60 17.86 -5.79
N PRO A 225 -16.45 18.45 -6.61
CA PRO A 225 -17.76 18.87 -6.17
C PRO A 225 -18.66 17.68 -5.89
N PRO A 226 -19.74 17.83 -5.12
CA PRO A 226 -20.69 16.75 -4.85
C PRO A 226 -21.29 16.18 -6.14
N LYS A 227 -21.42 14.83 -6.20
CA LYS A 227 -22.02 14.07 -7.31
C LYS A 227 -21.24 14.11 -8.64
N ALA A 228 -19.95 14.47 -8.64
CA ALA A 228 -19.13 14.50 -9.85
C ALA A 228 -18.44 13.17 -10.21
N GLY A 229 -18.75 12.07 -9.52
CA GLY A 229 -18.16 10.75 -9.80
C GLY A 229 -16.90 10.41 -9.01
N LYS A 230 -16.65 11.11 -7.88
CA LYS A 230 -15.50 10.92 -6.99
C LYS A 230 -15.24 9.46 -6.64
N THR A 231 -16.24 8.78 -6.06
CA THR A 231 -16.11 7.39 -5.58
C THR A 231 -15.88 6.42 -6.75
N THR A 232 -16.52 6.64 -7.90
CA THR A 232 -16.30 5.83 -9.11
C THR A 232 -14.86 5.96 -9.62
N LEU A 233 -14.32 7.18 -9.65
CA LEU A 233 -12.93 7.42 -10.05
C LEU A 233 -11.96 6.75 -9.08
N LEU A 234 -12.21 6.87 -7.77
CA LEU A 234 -11.35 6.27 -6.75
C LEU A 234 -11.30 4.74 -6.87
N LYS A 235 -12.46 4.09 -7.12
CA LYS A 235 -12.53 2.64 -7.39
C LYS A 235 -11.77 2.26 -8.67
N ALA A 236 -11.95 3.03 -9.74
CA ALA A 236 -11.24 2.78 -10.99
C ALA A 236 -9.71 2.85 -10.80
N VAL A 237 -9.23 3.83 -10.04
CA VAL A 237 -7.81 3.96 -9.67
C VAL A 237 -7.34 2.77 -8.84
N ALA A 238 -8.08 2.39 -7.78
CA ALA A 238 -7.72 1.26 -6.93
C ALA A 238 -7.60 -0.05 -7.74
N ASN A 239 -8.58 -0.34 -8.59
CA ASN A 239 -8.59 -1.54 -9.40
C ASN A 239 -7.47 -1.53 -10.45
N ALA A 240 -7.21 -0.38 -11.08
CA ALA A 240 -6.12 -0.24 -12.03
C ALA A 240 -4.75 -0.48 -11.37
N ILE A 241 -4.53 0.04 -10.17
CA ILE A 241 -3.30 -0.23 -9.40
C ILE A 241 -3.19 -1.71 -9.06
N SER A 242 -4.27 -2.35 -8.58
CA SER A 242 -4.28 -3.79 -8.27
C SER A 242 -4.00 -4.68 -9.47
N GLU A 243 -4.42 -4.26 -10.67
CA GLU A 243 -4.23 -5.01 -11.92
C GLU A 243 -2.81 -4.84 -12.47
N ASN A 244 -2.33 -3.59 -12.53
CA ASN A 244 -1.06 -3.26 -13.18
C ASN A 244 0.14 -3.39 -12.24
N HIS A 245 -0.08 -3.25 -10.91
CA HIS A 245 0.95 -3.19 -9.89
C HIS A 245 0.59 -4.07 -8.69
N PRO A 246 0.54 -5.41 -8.85
CA PRO A 246 0.15 -6.33 -7.77
C PRO A 246 1.12 -6.31 -6.57
N GLU A 247 2.33 -5.75 -6.75
CA GLU A 247 3.32 -5.57 -5.70
C GLU A 247 2.99 -4.41 -4.75
N ILE A 248 2.11 -3.49 -5.15
CA ILE A 248 1.75 -2.31 -4.36
C ILE A 248 0.68 -2.67 -3.32
N GLU A 249 0.94 -2.34 -2.08
CA GLU A 249 -0.03 -2.49 -1.00
C GLU A 249 -1.04 -1.33 -1.03
N ILE A 250 -2.32 -1.64 -1.19
CA ILE A 250 -3.39 -0.63 -1.25
C ILE A 250 -4.15 -0.59 0.06
N ILE A 251 -4.26 0.60 0.64
CA ILE A 251 -5.11 0.89 1.80
C ILE A 251 -6.14 1.95 1.38
N VAL A 252 -7.42 1.61 1.45
CA VAL A 252 -8.51 2.56 1.26
C VAL A 252 -8.98 3.02 2.62
N LEU A 253 -8.92 4.33 2.86
CA LEU A 253 -9.36 4.95 4.12
C LEU A 253 -10.59 5.80 3.88
N LEU A 254 -11.72 5.37 4.43
CA LEU A 254 -13.01 6.07 4.32
C LEU A 254 -13.35 6.75 5.65
N ILE A 255 -13.46 8.08 5.64
CA ILE A 255 -13.72 8.88 6.84
C ILE A 255 -15.07 9.60 6.71
N ASP A 256 -15.96 9.37 7.67
CA ASP A 256 -17.29 9.98 7.75
C ASP A 256 -18.12 9.69 6.48
N GLU A 257 -17.92 8.49 5.88
CA GLU A 257 -18.66 8.02 4.71
C GLU A 257 -19.87 7.15 5.13
N ARG A 258 -20.77 6.88 4.17
CA ARG A 258 -21.97 6.11 4.41
C ARG A 258 -21.69 4.62 4.45
N PRO A 259 -22.39 3.85 5.32
CA PRO A 259 -22.22 2.39 5.42
C PRO A 259 -22.37 1.65 4.09
N GLU A 260 -23.32 2.08 3.23
CA GLU A 260 -23.51 1.50 1.90
C GLU A 260 -22.34 1.76 0.97
N GLU A 261 -21.70 2.95 1.03
CA GLU A 261 -20.50 3.26 0.23
C GLU A 261 -19.28 2.45 0.72
N VAL A 262 -19.17 2.23 2.03
CA VAL A 262 -18.16 1.35 2.62
C VAL A 262 -18.31 -0.09 2.12
N THR A 263 -19.53 -0.62 2.18
CA THR A 263 -19.82 -1.98 1.71
C THR A 263 -19.51 -2.15 0.23
N ASP A 264 -19.87 -1.17 -0.58
CA ASP A 264 -19.64 -1.17 -2.01
C ASP A 264 -18.12 -1.10 -2.33
N MET A 265 -17.36 -0.30 -1.58
CA MET A 265 -15.90 -0.23 -1.71
C MET A 265 -15.24 -1.57 -1.34
N LYS A 266 -15.61 -2.18 -0.20
CA LYS A 266 -15.10 -3.50 0.23
C LYS A 266 -15.33 -4.60 -0.80
N ARG A 267 -16.46 -4.56 -1.52
CA ARG A 267 -16.79 -5.56 -2.56
C ARG A 267 -16.11 -5.29 -3.90
N SER A 268 -15.73 -4.05 -4.15
CA SER A 268 -15.26 -3.60 -5.47
C SER A 268 -13.75 -3.47 -5.58
N VAL A 269 -13.02 -3.38 -4.48
CA VAL A 269 -11.58 -3.08 -4.45
C VAL A 269 -10.81 -4.22 -3.78
N LYS A 270 -9.69 -4.61 -4.39
CA LYS A 270 -8.71 -5.50 -3.78
C LYS A 270 -7.73 -4.65 -2.96
N GLY A 271 -7.77 -4.78 -1.64
CA GLY A 271 -6.91 -4.03 -0.72
C GLY A 271 -7.55 -3.94 0.66
N ASP A 272 -6.82 -3.40 1.62
CA ASP A 272 -7.32 -3.18 2.98
C ASP A 272 -8.28 -1.98 2.98
N VAL A 273 -9.58 -2.20 3.22
CA VAL A 273 -10.59 -1.14 3.34
C VAL A 273 -10.87 -0.85 4.81
N VAL A 274 -10.30 0.24 5.28
CA VAL A 274 -10.42 0.74 6.66
C VAL A 274 -11.35 1.95 6.66
N TYR A 275 -12.24 2.05 7.63
CA TYR A 275 -13.30 3.04 7.60
C TYR A 275 -13.72 3.49 8.99
N SER A 276 -14.35 4.66 9.02
CA SER A 276 -15.13 5.16 10.14
C SER A 276 -16.34 5.90 9.56
N THR A 277 -17.54 5.36 9.80
CA THR A 277 -18.78 5.84 9.19
C THR A 277 -19.34 7.08 9.89
N PHE A 278 -20.25 7.79 9.24
CA PHE A 278 -20.76 9.10 9.71
C PHE A 278 -21.49 9.05 11.07
N ASP A 279 -21.92 7.88 11.50
CA ASP A 279 -22.57 7.64 12.78
C ASP A 279 -21.60 7.45 13.95
N GLU A 280 -20.29 7.36 13.65
CA GLU A 280 -19.25 7.24 14.67
C GLU A 280 -18.78 8.62 15.19
N LEU A 281 -18.13 8.59 16.36
CA LEU A 281 -17.58 9.81 16.97
C LEU A 281 -16.39 10.36 16.17
N PRO A 282 -16.19 11.70 16.10
CA PRO A 282 -15.04 12.31 15.44
C PRO A 282 -13.67 11.80 15.94
N SER A 283 -13.59 11.38 17.20
CA SER A 283 -12.38 10.78 17.77
C SER A 283 -12.04 9.42 17.14
N HIS A 284 -13.04 8.65 16.67
CA HIS A 284 -12.82 7.41 15.93
C HIS A 284 -12.23 7.69 14.57
N HIS A 285 -12.75 8.69 13.83
CA HIS A 285 -12.22 9.12 12.54
C HIS A 285 -10.72 9.47 12.61
N THR A 286 -10.34 10.25 13.63
CA THR A 286 -8.94 10.65 13.81
C THR A 286 -8.06 9.48 14.22
N LYS A 287 -8.53 8.60 15.10
CA LYS A 287 -7.81 7.41 15.56
C LYS A 287 -7.52 6.43 14.42
N VAL A 288 -8.53 6.10 13.63
CA VAL A 288 -8.38 5.21 12.46
C VAL A 288 -7.34 5.77 11.49
N ALA A 289 -7.41 7.07 11.17
CA ALA A 289 -6.45 7.69 10.27
C ALA A 289 -5.01 7.63 10.81
N GLU A 290 -4.81 7.84 12.12
CA GLU A 290 -3.49 7.74 12.74
C GLU A 290 -2.92 6.31 12.63
N ILE A 291 -3.72 5.27 12.90
CA ILE A 291 -3.27 3.88 12.82
C ILE A 291 -2.98 3.48 11.36
N VAL A 292 -3.81 3.91 10.40
CA VAL A 292 -3.58 3.67 8.97
C VAL A 292 -2.25 4.29 8.51
N LEU A 293 -1.96 5.51 8.94
CA LEU A 293 -0.69 6.15 8.62
C LEU A 293 0.50 5.37 9.20
N GLU A 294 0.41 4.94 10.46
CA GLU A 294 1.46 4.14 11.09
C GLU A 294 1.58 2.77 10.40
N ARG A 295 0.48 2.13 10.01
CA ARG A 295 0.50 0.90 9.20
C ARG A 295 1.26 1.08 7.89
N ALA A 296 0.95 2.13 7.15
CA ALA A 296 1.62 2.44 5.89
C ALA A 296 3.12 2.68 6.08
N LYS A 297 3.51 3.44 7.11
CA LYS A 297 4.93 3.64 7.44
C LYS A 297 5.64 2.32 7.75
N ARG A 298 5.01 1.40 8.51
CA ARG A 298 5.60 0.06 8.80
C ARG A 298 5.88 -0.73 7.54
N LEU A 299 4.96 -0.72 6.58
CA LEU A 299 5.16 -1.37 5.29
C LEU A 299 6.32 -0.75 4.51
N VAL A 300 6.38 0.58 4.46
CA VAL A 300 7.46 1.30 3.76
C VAL A 300 8.83 1.09 4.41
N GLU A 301 8.90 1.01 5.75
CA GLU A 301 10.14 0.66 6.48
C GLU A 301 10.67 -0.73 6.10
N HIS A 302 9.83 -1.59 5.54
CA HIS A 302 10.18 -2.88 4.97
C HIS A 302 10.41 -2.85 3.45
N GLY A 303 10.57 -1.65 2.85
CA GLY A 303 10.84 -1.47 1.43
C GLY A 303 9.62 -1.68 0.51
N LYS A 304 8.40 -1.75 1.06
CA LYS A 304 7.18 -1.90 0.27
C LYS A 304 6.74 -0.56 -0.34
N ASP A 305 6.12 -0.63 -1.51
CA ASP A 305 5.38 0.49 -2.09
C ASP A 305 3.93 0.44 -1.61
N VAL A 306 3.46 1.56 -1.04
CA VAL A 306 2.13 1.66 -0.43
C VAL A 306 1.34 2.80 -1.06
N VAL A 307 0.08 2.56 -1.38
CA VAL A 307 -0.88 3.58 -1.82
C VAL A 307 -2.02 3.69 -0.82
N ILE A 308 -2.20 4.89 -0.25
CA ILE A 308 -3.40 5.22 0.53
C ILE A 308 -4.36 6.00 -0.34
N LEU A 309 -5.59 5.50 -0.47
CA LEU A 309 -6.71 6.20 -1.10
C LEU A 309 -7.60 6.73 0.02
N LEU A 310 -7.55 8.05 0.27
CA LEU A 310 -8.30 8.68 1.36
C LEU A 310 -9.58 9.37 0.85
N ASP A 311 -10.71 8.96 1.32
CA ASP A 311 -12.00 9.62 1.09
C ASP A 311 -12.65 10.05 2.42
N SER A 312 -12.56 11.31 2.89
CA SER A 312 -11.88 12.45 2.27
C SER A 312 -10.99 13.19 3.28
N ILE A 313 -10.01 13.94 2.78
CA ILE A 313 -9.16 14.81 3.60
C ILE A 313 -9.96 15.94 4.23
N THR A 314 -11.00 16.43 3.55
CA THR A 314 -11.91 17.47 4.06
C THR A 314 -12.63 17.00 5.32
N ARG A 315 -13.18 15.79 5.31
CA ARG A 315 -13.87 15.21 6.46
C ARG A 315 -12.90 14.86 7.59
N LEU A 316 -11.70 14.38 7.26
CA LEU A 316 -10.65 14.17 8.25
C LEU A 316 -10.26 15.48 8.95
N ALA A 317 -10.07 16.57 8.21
CA ALA A 317 -9.77 17.89 8.80
C ALA A 317 -10.92 18.39 9.69
N ARG A 318 -12.18 18.18 9.29
CA ARG A 318 -13.36 18.48 10.12
C ARG A 318 -13.38 17.68 11.42
N ALA A 319 -13.06 16.37 11.37
CA ALA A 319 -12.98 15.53 12.56
C ALA A 319 -11.91 16.02 13.53
N TYR A 320 -10.74 16.41 13.04
CA TYR A 320 -9.71 17.03 13.88
C TYR A 320 -10.18 18.37 14.47
N ASN A 321 -10.91 19.19 13.72
CA ASN A 321 -11.45 20.47 14.23
C ASN A 321 -12.41 20.28 15.41
N LEU A 322 -13.08 19.12 15.49
CA LEU A 322 -14.00 18.78 16.59
C LEU A 322 -13.28 18.11 17.78
N THR A 323 -12.09 17.54 17.57
CA THR A 323 -11.43 16.71 18.60
C THR A 323 -10.26 17.42 19.29
N ILE A 324 -9.67 18.44 18.67
CA ILE A 324 -8.56 19.17 19.30
C ILE A 324 -9.08 20.19 20.33
N PRO A 325 -8.29 20.50 21.37
CA PRO A 325 -8.56 21.64 22.24
C PRO A 325 -8.54 22.94 21.43
N ALA A 326 -9.53 23.79 21.63
CA ALA A 326 -9.61 25.09 20.95
C ALA A 326 -8.39 25.96 21.25
N THR A 327 -7.72 26.48 20.22
CA THR A 327 -6.56 27.38 20.39
C THR A 327 -6.96 28.83 20.70
N GLY A 328 -8.26 29.14 20.65
CA GLY A 328 -8.82 30.49 20.78
C GLY A 328 -8.65 31.35 19.53
N ARG A 329 -8.08 30.81 18.45
CA ARG A 329 -7.96 31.45 17.13
C ARG A 329 -8.81 30.69 16.12
N THR A 330 -9.48 31.43 15.23
CA THR A 330 -10.37 30.82 14.25
C THR A 330 -10.08 31.40 12.87
N LEU A 331 -9.83 30.50 11.89
CA LEU A 331 -9.79 30.86 10.49
C LEU A 331 -11.21 31.08 9.95
N SER A 332 -11.30 31.61 8.73
CA SER A 332 -12.59 31.73 8.04
C SER A 332 -13.32 30.37 7.99
N GLY A 333 -14.64 30.38 8.17
CA GLY A 333 -15.45 29.15 8.19
C GLY A 333 -15.46 28.38 9.50
N GLY A 334 -14.89 28.92 10.61
CA GLY A 334 -14.93 28.26 11.92
C GLY A 334 -13.86 27.17 12.11
N LEU A 335 -12.80 27.19 11.31
CA LEU A 335 -11.69 26.23 11.37
C LEU A 335 -10.61 26.72 12.35
N ASP A 336 -10.24 25.89 13.33
CA ASP A 336 -9.10 26.16 14.20
C ASP A 336 -7.77 25.86 13.45
N PRO A 337 -6.78 26.75 13.44
CA PRO A 337 -5.50 26.49 12.79
C PRO A 337 -4.79 25.24 13.27
N GLY A 338 -4.94 24.87 14.53
CA GLY A 338 -4.38 23.66 15.13
C GLY A 338 -4.96 22.37 14.53
N ALA A 339 -6.21 22.41 14.05
CA ALA A 339 -6.91 21.28 13.46
C ALA A 339 -6.24 20.75 12.18
N LEU A 340 -5.51 21.62 11.48
CA LEU A 340 -4.86 21.26 10.21
C LEU A 340 -3.51 20.55 10.37
N HIS A 341 -2.89 20.64 11.54
CA HIS A 341 -1.52 20.15 11.72
C HIS A 341 -1.41 18.63 11.49
N LYS A 342 -2.25 17.83 12.15
CA LYS A 342 -2.22 16.36 11.99
C LYS A 342 -2.65 15.89 10.59
N PRO A 343 -3.74 16.39 9.97
CA PRO A 343 -4.07 16.09 8.58
C PRO A 343 -2.98 16.49 7.57
N LYS A 344 -2.33 17.65 7.76
CA LYS A 344 -1.18 18.03 6.92
C LYS A 344 0.00 17.07 7.09
N ARG A 345 0.28 16.64 8.32
CA ARG A 345 1.31 15.63 8.60
C ARG A 345 0.95 14.28 7.95
N PHE A 346 -0.31 13.86 7.99
CA PHE A 346 -0.82 12.68 7.31
C PHE A 346 -0.54 12.77 5.81
N PHE A 347 -1.05 13.80 5.15
CA PHE A 347 -0.90 13.98 3.70
C PHE A 347 0.56 14.24 3.29
N GLY A 348 1.31 14.98 4.10
CA GLY A 348 2.73 15.27 3.91
C GLY A 348 3.67 14.06 4.11
N ALA A 349 3.18 12.96 4.67
CA ALA A 349 3.96 11.73 4.81
C ALA A 349 4.23 11.04 3.46
N ALA A 350 3.41 11.31 2.43
CA ALA A 350 3.61 10.76 1.10
C ALA A 350 4.96 11.20 0.51
N ARG A 351 5.81 10.22 0.17
CA ARG A 351 7.15 10.40 -0.39
C ARG A 351 7.67 9.13 -1.05
N LYS A 352 8.50 9.28 -2.08
CA LYS A 352 9.40 8.23 -2.58
C LYS A 352 10.68 8.30 -1.76
N LEU A 353 11.27 7.16 -1.47
CA LEU A 353 12.49 7.05 -0.67
C LEU A 353 13.64 6.55 -1.52
N GLU A 354 14.84 7.06 -1.28
CA GLU A 354 16.06 6.68 -2.01
C GLU A 354 16.48 5.25 -1.64
N GLU A 355 16.31 4.88 -0.38
CA GLU A 355 16.66 3.57 0.15
C GLU A 355 15.69 2.44 -0.26
N GLY A 356 14.61 2.78 -0.96
CA GLY A 356 13.58 1.87 -1.41
C GLY A 356 12.25 2.06 -0.69
N GLY A 357 11.19 1.56 -1.33
CA GLY A 357 9.83 1.76 -0.88
C GLY A 357 9.27 3.16 -1.18
N SER A 358 7.96 3.30 -1.05
CA SER A 358 7.28 4.58 -1.23
C SER A 358 5.95 4.62 -0.50
N LEU A 359 5.53 5.82 -0.10
CA LEU A 359 4.18 6.09 0.35
C LEU A 359 3.52 7.09 -0.59
N THR A 360 2.53 6.64 -1.34
CA THR A 360 1.68 7.48 -2.19
C THR A 360 0.35 7.73 -1.48
N ILE A 361 -0.12 8.97 -1.46
CA ILE A 361 -1.43 9.31 -0.89
C ILE A 361 -2.24 10.06 -1.94
N LEU A 362 -3.39 9.50 -2.30
CA LEU A 362 -4.39 10.16 -3.14
C LEU A 362 -5.60 10.47 -2.26
N ALA A 363 -5.78 11.74 -1.94
CA ALA A 363 -6.85 12.19 -1.05
C ALA A 363 -7.93 12.95 -1.83
N THR A 364 -9.20 12.63 -1.60
CA THR A 364 -10.29 13.42 -2.14
C THR A 364 -10.48 14.68 -1.31
N ALA A 365 -10.65 15.81 -1.98
CA ALA A 365 -10.99 17.11 -1.38
C ALA A 365 -12.35 17.57 -1.88
N LEU A 366 -13.24 17.93 -0.95
CA LEU A 366 -14.59 18.39 -1.28
C LEU A 366 -14.58 19.90 -1.51
N VAL A 367 -15.15 20.33 -2.62
CA VAL A 367 -15.33 21.74 -3.01
C VAL A 367 -16.77 22.00 -3.43
N GLU A 368 -17.17 23.27 -3.53
CA GLU A 368 -18.52 23.67 -3.94
C GLU A 368 -19.64 23.01 -3.12
N THR A 369 -19.36 22.74 -1.84
CA THR A 369 -20.35 22.16 -0.90
C THR A 369 -21.30 23.20 -0.31
N GLY A 370 -21.01 24.48 -0.52
CA GLY A 370 -21.67 25.60 0.18
C GLY A 370 -21.10 25.85 1.57
N SER A 371 -20.10 25.09 2.00
CA SER A 371 -19.42 25.26 3.29
C SER A 371 -18.11 26.03 3.13
N ARG A 372 -18.04 27.21 3.72
CA ARG A 372 -16.81 28.03 3.73
C ARG A 372 -15.63 27.34 4.42
N MET A 373 -15.91 26.43 5.35
CA MET A 373 -14.86 25.62 5.98
C MET A 373 -14.17 24.70 4.97
N ASP A 374 -14.93 24.08 4.05
CA ASP A 374 -14.37 23.17 3.04
C ASP A 374 -13.47 23.91 2.06
N ASP A 375 -13.87 25.14 1.66
CA ASP A 375 -13.06 25.97 0.78
C ASP A 375 -11.72 26.35 1.46
N VAL A 376 -11.74 26.69 2.76
CA VAL A 376 -10.53 26.98 3.52
C VAL A 376 -9.66 25.72 3.63
N ILE A 377 -10.24 24.57 3.96
CA ILE A 377 -9.51 23.30 4.03
C ILE A 377 -8.83 23.00 2.69
N PHE A 378 -9.56 23.10 1.57
CA PHE A 378 -9.00 22.88 0.25
C PHE A 378 -7.79 23.79 -0.03
N GLU A 379 -7.91 25.10 0.19
CA GLU A 379 -6.81 26.05 -0.06
C GLU A 379 -5.58 25.76 0.83
N GLU A 380 -5.79 25.32 2.08
CA GLU A 380 -4.71 24.96 3.00
C GLU A 380 -3.96 23.68 2.59
N PHE A 381 -4.62 22.74 1.88
CA PHE A 381 -4.00 21.51 1.38
C PHE A 381 -3.41 21.64 -0.02
N LYS A 382 -3.91 22.55 -0.85
CA LYS A 382 -3.45 22.80 -2.22
C LYS A 382 -1.94 23.04 -2.29
N GLY A 383 -1.39 23.79 -1.33
CA GLY A 383 0.06 24.03 -1.24
C GLY A 383 0.89 22.81 -0.80
N THR A 384 0.28 21.80 -0.18
CA THR A 384 0.95 20.60 0.32
C THR A 384 1.05 19.51 -0.77
N GLY A 385 0.06 19.44 -1.66
CA GLY A 385 0.03 18.49 -2.77
C GLY A 385 1.05 18.80 -3.87
N ASN A 386 1.40 17.79 -4.65
CA ASN A 386 2.23 17.91 -5.86
C ASN A 386 1.53 17.33 -7.10
N MET A 387 0.26 16.99 -6.99
CA MET A 387 -0.59 16.55 -8.09
C MET A 387 -2.05 16.88 -7.74
N GLU A 388 -2.81 17.35 -8.72
CA GLU A 388 -4.22 17.64 -8.56
C GLU A 388 -5.00 17.12 -9.77
N ILE A 389 -6.13 16.45 -9.51
CA ILE A 389 -7.18 16.16 -10.50
C ILE A 389 -8.45 16.86 -10.06
N HIS A 390 -8.99 17.67 -10.93
CA HIS A 390 -10.24 18.40 -10.71
C HIS A 390 -11.38 17.74 -11.47
N LEU A 391 -12.46 17.42 -10.74
CA LEU A 391 -13.73 17.03 -11.34
C LEU A 391 -14.59 18.29 -11.51
N ASP A 392 -15.31 18.36 -12.63
CA ASP A 392 -16.18 19.49 -12.96
C ASP A 392 -17.65 19.13 -12.80
N ARG A 393 -18.39 20.02 -12.13
CA ARG A 393 -19.83 19.83 -11.88
C ARG A 393 -20.67 19.92 -13.15
N LYS A 394 -20.35 20.86 -14.06
CA LYS A 394 -21.13 21.08 -15.27
C LYS A 394 -21.04 19.91 -16.23
N LEU A 395 -19.84 19.27 -16.32
CA LEU A 395 -19.67 18.06 -17.10
C LEU A 395 -20.54 16.92 -16.53
N SER A 396 -20.51 16.73 -15.21
CA SER A 396 -21.29 15.66 -14.56
C SER A 396 -22.82 15.87 -14.68
N GLU A 397 -23.29 17.10 -14.58
CA GLU A 397 -24.70 17.47 -14.79
C GLU A 397 -25.16 17.15 -16.23
N LYS A 398 -24.25 17.30 -17.20
CA LYS A 398 -24.48 16.94 -18.62
C LYS A 398 -24.23 15.47 -18.94
N ARG A 399 -23.85 14.65 -17.93
CA ARG A 399 -23.53 13.22 -18.08
C ARG A 399 -22.31 12.95 -18.97
N ILE A 400 -21.38 13.89 -19.05
CA ILE A 400 -20.08 13.72 -19.69
C ILE A 400 -19.13 13.12 -18.67
N PHE A 401 -18.69 11.87 -18.88
CA PHE A 401 -17.81 11.14 -17.98
C PHE A 401 -16.62 10.53 -18.75
N PRO A 402 -15.39 10.56 -18.17
CA PRO A 402 -15.06 11.14 -16.86
C PRO A 402 -15.17 12.66 -16.86
N ALA A 403 -15.77 13.22 -15.80
CA ALA A 403 -15.99 14.66 -15.67
C ALA A 403 -14.72 15.41 -15.22
N LEU A 404 -13.62 15.23 -15.95
CA LEU A 404 -12.29 15.76 -15.61
C LEU A 404 -12.05 17.15 -16.22
N ASP A 405 -11.64 18.10 -15.39
CA ASP A 405 -11.13 19.40 -15.83
C ASP A 405 -9.64 19.30 -16.16
N ILE A 406 -9.35 19.23 -17.44
CA ILE A 406 -7.99 19.06 -17.96
C ILE A 406 -7.10 20.29 -17.68
N ASN A 407 -7.70 21.49 -17.73
CA ASN A 407 -6.96 22.74 -17.58
C ASN A 407 -6.52 22.97 -16.13
N ARG A 408 -7.29 22.48 -15.15
CA ARG A 408 -7.01 22.63 -13.71
C ARG A 408 -6.24 21.43 -13.15
N SER A 409 -6.16 20.33 -13.88
CA SER A 409 -5.51 19.10 -13.43
C SER A 409 -4.07 19.02 -13.91
N GLY A 410 -3.17 18.40 -13.13
CA GLY A 410 -1.79 18.19 -13.50
C GLY A 410 -0.92 17.67 -12.37
N THR A 411 0.31 17.26 -12.70
CA THR A 411 1.32 16.77 -11.77
C THR A 411 2.56 17.66 -11.84
N ARG A 412 3.09 18.04 -10.68
CA ARG A 412 4.40 18.73 -10.63
C ARG A 412 5.50 17.76 -11.01
N ARG A 413 6.45 18.23 -11.85
CA ARG A 413 7.53 17.42 -12.38
C ARG A 413 7.00 16.20 -13.16
N GLU A 414 5.93 16.41 -13.95
CA GLU A 414 5.41 15.39 -14.88
C GLU A 414 6.48 14.94 -15.90
N ASP A 415 7.52 15.75 -16.12
CA ASP A 415 8.71 15.45 -16.89
C ASP A 415 9.50 14.22 -16.40
N LEU A 416 9.37 13.87 -15.12
CA LEU A 416 9.98 12.66 -14.56
C LEU A 416 9.12 11.38 -14.74
N LEU A 417 7.86 11.54 -15.11
CA LEU A 417 6.86 10.45 -15.18
C LEU A 417 6.37 10.16 -16.61
N LEU A 418 6.38 11.17 -17.47
CA LEU A 418 5.97 11.06 -18.88
C LEU A 418 7.21 10.93 -19.78
N ASN A 419 7.08 10.14 -20.83
CA ASN A 419 8.09 10.14 -21.88
C ASN A 419 7.97 11.41 -22.75
N GLN A 420 8.98 11.67 -23.59
CA GLN A 420 9.06 12.90 -24.38
C GLN A 420 7.84 13.09 -25.30
N ASP A 421 7.37 12.02 -25.94
CA ASP A 421 6.24 12.08 -26.87
C ASP A 421 4.92 12.36 -26.15
N GLU A 422 4.72 11.75 -24.98
CA GLU A 422 3.56 12.03 -24.10
C GLU A 422 3.58 13.50 -23.66
N LEU A 423 4.72 13.96 -23.17
CA LEU A 423 4.89 15.31 -22.62
C LEU A 423 4.59 16.38 -23.68
N GLU A 424 5.23 16.28 -24.86
CA GLU A 424 5.03 17.22 -25.97
C GLU A 424 3.58 17.22 -26.48
N THR A 425 2.97 16.03 -26.55
CA THR A 425 1.58 15.90 -27.00
C THR A 425 0.62 16.54 -26.02
N ILE A 426 0.75 16.25 -24.74
CA ILE A 426 -0.13 16.81 -23.69
C ILE A 426 0.05 18.31 -23.57
N TRP A 427 1.27 18.85 -23.67
CA TRP A 427 1.50 20.30 -23.70
C TRP A 427 0.90 20.96 -24.92
N SER A 428 0.97 20.31 -26.10
CA SER A 428 0.36 20.81 -27.33
C SER A 428 -1.17 20.86 -27.20
N ILE A 429 -1.77 19.83 -26.64
CA ILE A 429 -3.22 19.77 -26.35
C ILE A 429 -3.63 20.89 -25.39
N ARG A 430 -2.91 21.05 -24.27
CA ARG A 430 -3.20 22.12 -23.30
C ARG A 430 -3.06 23.51 -23.89
N LYS A 431 -2.03 23.74 -24.71
CA LYS A 431 -1.80 25.01 -25.37
C LYS A 431 -2.88 25.34 -26.40
N ALA A 432 -3.27 24.36 -27.21
CA ALA A 432 -4.28 24.55 -28.25
C ALA A 432 -5.70 24.76 -27.68
N LEU A 433 -6.04 24.08 -26.60
CA LEU A 433 -7.38 24.02 -26.05
C LEU A 433 -7.58 24.82 -24.77
N GLY A 434 -6.55 25.47 -24.25
CA GLY A 434 -6.59 26.18 -22.96
C GLY A 434 -7.62 27.29 -22.86
N ASN A 435 -8.02 27.89 -23.99
CA ASN A 435 -9.06 28.93 -24.06
C ASN A 435 -10.44 28.40 -24.50
N ALA A 436 -10.54 27.12 -24.87
CA ALA A 436 -11.81 26.53 -25.29
C ALA A 436 -12.70 26.17 -24.08
N PRO A 437 -14.03 26.13 -24.23
CA PRO A 437 -14.93 25.67 -23.20
C PRO A 437 -14.57 24.24 -22.73
N ILE A 438 -14.54 24.02 -21.42
CA ILE A 438 -14.16 22.74 -20.80
C ILE A 438 -14.93 21.55 -21.39
N GLN A 439 -16.20 21.74 -21.70
CA GLN A 439 -17.05 20.71 -22.31
C GLN A 439 -16.49 20.25 -23.64
N GLU A 440 -16.23 21.19 -24.57
CA GLU A 440 -15.72 20.88 -25.90
C GLU A 440 -14.37 20.18 -25.86
N VAL A 441 -13.50 20.63 -24.95
CA VAL A 441 -12.19 20.00 -24.71
C VAL A 441 -12.34 18.56 -24.24
N THR A 442 -13.20 18.34 -23.24
CA THR A 442 -13.39 17.01 -22.65
C THR A 442 -14.06 16.05 -23.62
N GLU A 443 -15.12 16.49 -24.33
CA GLU A 443 -15.79 15.67 -25.36
C GLU A 443 -14.81 15.29 -26.48
N MET A 444 -14.03 16.26 -27.00
CA MET A 444 -13.06 16.00 -28.05
C MET A 444 -11.98 14.99 -27.61
N LEU A 445 -11.52 15.05 -26.35
CA LEU A 445 -10.56 14.06 -25.84
C LEU A 445 -11.20 12.69 -25.70
N ILE A 446 -12.42 12.60 -25.17
CA ILE A 446 -13.17 11.36 -25.04
C ILE A 446 -13.34 10.72 -26.44
N ASP A 447 -13.79 11.47 -27.43
CA ASP A 447 -13.98 10.98 -28.79
C ASP A 447 -12.69 10.45 -29.43
N ASN A 448 -11.57 11.14 -29.21
CA ASN A 448 -10.29 10.67 -29.74
C ASN A 448 -9.77 9.45 -28.97
N LEU A 449 -9.97 9.34 -27.65
CA LEU A 449 -9.61 8.17 -26.87
C LEU A 449 -10.44 6.94 -27.24
N LEU A 450 -11.75 7.11 -27.50
CA LEU A 450 -12.62 6.03 -27.94
C LEU A 450 -12.20 5.42 -29.30
N GLN A 451 -11.53 6.20 -30.14
CA GLN A 451 -11.01 5.75 -31.45
C GLN A 451 -9.64 5.06 -31.35
N THR A 452 -9.09 4.88 -30.16
CA THR A 452 -7.77 4.30 -29.92
C THR A 452 -7.82 3.18 -28.88
N LYS A 453 -6.98 2.16 -29.06
CA LYS A 453 -6.95 1.00 -28.16
C LYS A 453 -6.25 1.28 -26.84
N ASN A 454 -5.25 2.17 -26.86
CA ASN A 454 -4.42 2.51 -25.71
C ASN A 454 -3.89 3.96 -25.80
N ASN A 455 -3.26 4.42 -24.74
CA ASN A 455 -2.72 5.77 -24.67
C ASN A 455 -1.55 5.99 -25.63
N GLN A 456 -0.78 4.96 -25.93
CA GLN A 456 0.33 5.06 -26.88
C GLN A 456 -0.21 5.36 -28.32
N GLU A 457 -1.28 4.66 -28.74
CA GLU A 457 -1.96 4.92 -30.02
C GLU A 457 -2.60 6.32 -30.05
N PHE A 458 -3.19 6.75 -28.91
CA PHE A 458 -3.74 8.10 -28.78
C PHE A 458 -2.64 9.15 -28.96
N ILE A 459 -1.50 9.04 -28.30
CA ILE A 459 -0.35 9.96 -28.42
C ILE A 459 0.14 10.00 -29.87
N ALA A 460 0.35 8.85 -30.50
CA ALA A 460 0.80 8.77 -31.89
C ALA A 460 -0.18 9.47 -32.87
N LYS A 461 -1.50 9.32 -32.64
CA LYS A 461 -2.54 9.99 -33.41
C LYS A 461 -2.54 11.49 -33.20
N MET A 462 -2.43 11.95 -31.94
CA MET A 462 -2.52 13.36 -31.58
C MET A 462 -1.26 14.15 -31.96
N LYS A 463 -0.08 13.53 -31.91
CA LYS A 463 1.20 14.12 -32.33
C LYS A 463 1.18 14.61 -33.78
N ASN A 464 0.46 13.91 -34.66
CA ASN A 464 0.33 14.25 -36.07
C ASN A 464 -0.84 15.21 -36.37
N LYS A 465 -1.60 15.59 -35.36
CA LYS A 465 -2.76 16.48 -35.53
C LYS A 465 -2.32 17.94 -35.48
N ILE A 466 -2.58 18.67 -36.57
CA ILE A 466 -2.38 20.12 -36.59
C ILE A 466 -3.52 20.77 -35.81
N TRP A 467 -3.19 21.45 -34.74
CA TRP A 467 -4.13 22.21 -33.91
C TRP A 467 -4.19 23.64 -34.47
N TYR A 468 -5.30 24.00 -35.07
CA TYR A 468 -5.56 25.36 -35.56
C TYR A 468 -6.30 26.20 -34.52
#